data_884b1acbd1ccdc7c0710e19c99632003
#
_entry.id   884b1acbd1ccdc7c0710e19c99632003
#
_cell.length_a   1.000
_cell.length_b   1.000
_cell.length_c   1.000
_cell.angle_alpha   90.00
_cell.angle_beta   90.00
_cell.angle_gamma   90.00
#
_symmetry.space_group_name_H-M   'P 1'
#
loop_
_entity.id
_entity.type
_entity.pdbx_description
1 polymer ?
#
loop_
_entity_poly.entity_id
_entity_poly.type
_entity_poly.pdbx_seq_one_letter_code
_entity_poly.pdbx_strand_id
1 'polypeptide(L)'
;MSLITLSIPLFFLLMGVEWLCGRLRSRRVFRGPDVFANLSLGSAQTIFSVVAVGLLAGAYQALYPYRLFDISPSSPLAWVVLMFGVDFAYYWFHRASHRMNLAWAAHAPHHQSEDYNLSVALRQGPVQPLFSRVFYLPLALLGFPLGMFATAVALNTLYQFWVHTELIGKLGPIEWVLVTPSHHRVHHACNGRYLDKNHGGMLIVWDRLFGTFEPEQEPVTYGTVKPVGTFNPLVAALAPFRELAALSRQTPRWLDKVKLWLMPPEWHPPGVDAPVLAVTPGRPRFEVSLSRRVALYVGLVGVLTLIVTVVFLVRGASLSLPLRLAFAGWFLASMGGLGGVLEGRRWAPSIEAVRLAAAPLLLVTIL
;
A
#
# COMPACT_ATOMS: atom_id res chain seq x y z
N MET A 1 -14.62 -15.05 -5.74
CA MET A 1 -13.90 -13.75 -5.90
C MET A 1 -13.93 -12.99 -4.59
N SER A 2 -12.85 -12.29 -4.24
CA SER A 2 -12.83 -11.43 -3.04
C SER A 2 -13.64 -10.14 -3.29
N LEU A 3 -14.15 -9.51 -2.19
CA LEU A 3 -14.84 -8.21 -2.29
C LEU A 3 -13.94 -7.14 -2.92
N ILE A 4 -12.64 -7.16 -2.64
CA ILE A 4 -11.68 -6.23 -3.24
C ILE A 4 -11.62 -6.41 -4.76
N THR A 5 -11.56 -7.67 -5.24
CA THR A 5 -11.56 -7.93 -6.71
C THR A 5 -12.85 -7.46 -7.37
N LEU A 6 -13.99 -7.64 -6.71
CA LEU A 6 -15.29 -7.14 -7.20
C LEU A 6 -15.38 -5.61 -7.23
N SER A 7 -14.62 -4.93 -6.36
CA SER A 7 -14.61 -3.47 -6.26
C SER A 7 -13.68 -2.79 -7.27
N ILE A 8 -12.86 -3.53 -8.02
CA ILE A 8 -11.92 -2.95 -9.01
C ILE A 8 -12.62 -2.01 -10.00
N PRO A 9 -13.77 -2.36 -10.63
CA PRO A 9 -14.45 -1.44 -11.54
C PRO A 9 -14.90 -0.15 -10.86
N LEU A 10 -15.35 -0.24 -9.59
CA LEU A 10 -15.73 0.93 -8.79
C LEU A 10 -14.54 1.84 -8.51
N PHE A 11 -13.36 1.29 -8.22
CA PHE A 11 -12.14 2.10 -8.02
C PHE A 11 -11.81 2.92 -9.26
N PHE A 12 -11.82 2.31 -10.45
CA PHE A 12 -11.56 3.03 -11.70
C PHE A 12 -12.64 4.06 -12.03
N LEU A 13 -13.92 3.75 -11.76
CA LEU A 13 -15.00 4.70 -11.90
C LEU A 13 -14.79 5.93 -11.01
N LEU A 14 -14.49 5.73 -9.72
CA LEU A 14 -14.29 6.82 -8.77
C LEU A 14 -13.03 7.65 -9.10
N MET A 15 -11.94 7.01 -9.55
CA MET A 15 -10.76 7.71 -10.07
C MET A 15 -11.11 8.56 -11.31
N GLY A 16 -11.97 8.05 -12.20
CA GLY A 16 -12.49 8.79 -13.36
C GLY A 16 -13.32 10.00 -12.93
N VAL A 17 -14.18 9.83 -11.92
CA VAL A 17 -14.97 10.94 -11.32
C VAL A 17 -14.04 11.98 -10.69
N GLU A 18 -13.04 11.55 -9.91
CA GLU A 18 -12.05 12.46 -9.31
C GLU A 18 -11.29 13.24 -10.39
N TRP A 19 -10.84 12.56 -11.44
CA TRP A 19 -10.18 13.21 -12.59
C TRP A 19 -11.07 14.27 -13.23
N LEU A 20 -12.36 13.94 -13.49
CA LEU A 20 -13.33 14.87 -14.06
C LEU A 20 -13.54 16.08 -13.15
N CYS A 21 -13.78 15.84 -11.84
CA CYS A 21 -13.91 16.90 -10.85
C CYS A 21 -12.67 17.81 -10.78
N GLY A 22 -11.48 17.23 -10.85
CA GLY A 22 -10.24 17.97 -10.92
C GLY A 22 -10.16 18.85 -12.16
N ARG A 23 -10.50 18.31 -13.33
CA ARG A 23 -10.55 19.06 -14.60
C ARG A 23 -11.52 20.24 -14.55
N LEU A 24 -12.73 20.00 -14.03
CA LEU A 24 -13.76 21.06 -13.88
C LEU A 24 -13.31 22.17 -12.91
N ARG A 25 -12.45 21.86 -11.94
CA ARG A 25 -11.86 22.81 -10.99
C ARG A 25 -10.50 23.36 -11.43
N SER A 26 -10.08 23.11 -12.68
CA SER A 26 -8.77 23.49 -13.21
C SER A 26 -7.59 23.01 -12.35
N ARG A 27 -7.74 21.86 -11.70
CA ARG A 27 -6.71 21.21 -10.87
C ARG A 27 -6.17 19.97 -11.57
N ARG A 28 -4.85 19.84 -11.66
CA ARG A 28 -4.22 18.60 -12.12
C ARG A 28 -4.06 17.66 -10.93
N VAL A 29 -4.97 16.69 -10.81
CA VAL A 29 -5.01 15.75 -9.69
C VAL A 29 -4.09 14.55 -9.93
N PHE A 30 -3.95 14.10 -11.19
CA PHE A 30 -3.19 12.89 -11.54
C PHE A 30 -2.00 13.20 -12.43
N ARG A 31 -0.84 12.58 -12.11
CA ARG A 31 0.33 12.48 -13.00
C ARG A 31 0.47 11.04 -13.47
N GLY A 32 0.51 10.80 -14.79
CA GLY A 32 0.54 9.46 -15.38
C GLY A 32 1.61 8.52 -14.80
N PRO A 33 2.89 8.97 -14.67
CA PRO A 33 3.95 8.18 -14.06
C PRO A 33 3.67 7.74 -12.62
N ASP A 34 3.09 8.62 -11.80
CA ASP A 34 2.74 8.30 -10.42
C ASP A 34 1.57 7.31 -10.37
N VAL A 35 0.52 7.52 -11.18
CA VAL A 35 -0.60 6.57 -11.32
C VAL A 35 -0.12 5.19 -11.73
N PHE A 36 0.81 5.12 -12.72
CA PHE A 36 1.42 3.84 -13.11
C PHE A 36 2.11 3.14 -11.94
N ALA A 37 2.91 3.88 -11.15
CA ALA A 37 3.58 3.33 -9.97
C ALA A 37 2.57 2.86 -8.91
N ASN A 38 1.51 3.64 -8.65
CA ASN A 38 0.47 3.35 -7.66
C ASN A 38 -0.28 2.06 -7.99
N LEU A 39 -0.79 1.94 -9.23
CA LEU A 39 -1.52 0.76 -9.69
C LEU A 39 -0.63 -0.49 -9.73
N SER A 40 0.63 -0.33 -10.15
CA SER A 40 1.60 -1.43 -10.19
C SER A 40 1.89 -1.99 -8.80
N LEU A 41 2.12 -1.13 -7.80
CA LEU A 41 2.41 -1.55 -6.43
C LEU A 41 1.20 -2.24 -5.78
N GLY A 42 -0.02 -1.73 -5.97
CA GLY A 42 -1.23 -2.38 -5.48
C GLY A 42 -1.50 -3.73 -6.14
N SER A 43 -1.26 -3.83 -7.44
CA SER A 43 -1.32 -5.11 -8.16
C SER A 43 -0.30 -6.11 -7.62
N ALA A 44 0.95 -5.67 -7.37
CA ALA A 44 1.99 -6.52 -6.78
C ALA A 44 1.60 -7.05 -5.40
N GLN A 45 1.02 -6.21 -4.53
CA GLN A 45 0.52 -6.64 -3.22
C GLN A 45 -0.60 -7.69 -3.36
N THR A 46 -1.51 -7.48 -4.30
CA THR A 46 -2.63 -8.42 -4.50
C THR A 46 -2.15 -9.74 -5.06
N ILE A 47 -1.22 -9.73 -6.04
CA ILE A 47 -0.57 -10.92 -6.57
C ILE A 47 0.18 -11.67 -5.46
N PHE A 48 0.95 -10.96 -4.65
CA PHE A 48 1.64 -11.53 -3.49
C PHE A 48 0.65 -12.21 -2.54
N SER A 49 -0.49 -11.58 -2.26
CA SER A 49 -1.54 -12.13 -1.39
C SER A 49 -2.14 -13.43 -1.98
N VAL A 50 -2.30 -13.53 -3.30
CA VAL A 50 -2.75 -14.76 -3.97
C VAL A 50 -1.69 -15.86 -3.91
N VAL A 51 -0.41 -15.51 -4.11
CA VAL A 51 0.70 -16.47 -4.01
C VAL A 51 0.84 -17.00 -2.58
N ALA A 52 0.77 -16.10 -1.59
CA ALA A 52 0.99 -16.41 -0.19
C ALA A 52 -0.30 -16.76 0.58
N VAL A 53 -1.43 -17.01 -0.11
CA VAL A 53 -2.76 -17.20 0.54
C VAL A 53 -2.75 -18.28 1.60
N GLY A 54 -2.07 -19.40 1.36
CA GLY A 54 -1.95 -20.50 2.31
C GLY A 54 -1.22 -20.09 3.60
N LEU A 55 -0.16 -19.30 3.49
CA LEU A 55 0.57 -18.76 4.63
C LEU A 55 -0.26 -17.74 5.40
N LEU A 56 -0.88 -16.79 4.68
CA LEU A 56 -1.61 -15.66 5.29
C LEU A 56 -2.89 -16.10 6.00
N ALA A 57 -3.62 -17.07 5.44
CA ALA A 57 -4.82 -17.64 6.04
C ALA A 57 -4.49 -18.79 7.02
N GLY A 58 -3.41 -19.52 6.78
CA GLY A 58 -3.04 -20.70 7.54
C GLY A 58 -2.78 -20.42 9.01
N ALA A 59 -2.08 -19.32 9.35
CA ALA A 59 -1.84 -18.93 10.72
C ALA A 59 -3.16 -18.64 11.49
N TYR A 60 -4.12 -17.97 10.83
CA TYR A 60 -5.43 -17.70 11.42
C TYR A 60 -6.21 -19.02 11.64
N GLN A 61 -6.22 -19.89 10.64
CA GLN A 61 -6.90 -21.20 10.72
C GLN A 61 -6.26 -22.13 11.74
N ALA A 62 -4.94 -22.07 11.92
CA ALA A 62 -4.24 -22.87 12.94
C ALA A 62 -4.58 -22.45 14.37
N LEU A 63 -4.90 -21.17 14.59
CA LEU A 63 -5.30 -20.65 15.91
C LEU A 63 -6.80 -20.82 16.18
N TYR A 64 -7.64 -20.84 15.16
CA TYR A 64 -9.09 -20.87 15.30
C TYR A 64 -9.64 -22.08 16.10
N PRO A 65 -9.06 -23.31 16.06
CA PRO A 65 -9.48 -24.40 16.92
C PRO A 65 -9.36 -24.11 18.43
N TYR A 66 -8.47 -23.19 18.83
CA TYR A 66 -8.26 -22.79 20.24
C TYR A 66 -9.11 -21.59 20.65
N ARG A 67 -10.17 -21.27 19.90
CA ARG A 67 -11.05 -20.14 20.16
C ARG A 67 -11.75 -20.22 21.52
N LEU A 68 -11.94 -19.04 22.11
CA LEU A 68 -12.60 -18.87 23.41
C LEU A 68 -14.13 -18.91 23.29
N PHE A 69 -14.67 -18.45 22.15
CA PHE A 69 -16.11 -18.35 21.93
C PHE A 69 -16.50 -18.98 20.59
N ASP A 70 -17.70 -19.57 20.54
CA ASP A 70 -18.33 -20.04 19.30
C ASP A 70 -19.21 -18.92 18.74
N ILE A 71 -18.62 -18.06 17.89
CA ILE A 71 -19.29 -16.89 17.35
C ILE A 71 -20.05 -17.26 16.09
N SER A 72 -21.37 -17.01 16.11
CA SER A 72 -22.23 -17.26 14.95
C SER A 72 -22.14 -16.13 13.91
N PRO A 73 -21.93 -16.46 12.62
CA PRO A 73 -21.98 -15.49 11.54
C PRO A 73 -23.36 -14.81 11.34
N SER A 74 -24.43 -15.39 11.91
CA SER A 74 -25.79 -14.82 11.84
C SER A 74 -26.05 -13.74 12.89
N SER A 75 -25.14 -13.52 13.85
CA SER A 75 -25.29 -12.51 14.89
C SER A 75 -24.92 -11.11 14.40
N PRO A 76 -25.83 -10.14 14.32
CA PRO A 76 -25.50 -8.75 13.97
C PRO A 76 -24.52 -8.10 14.94
N LEU A 77 -24.66 -8.42 16.26
CA LEU A 77 -23.75 -7.91 17.30
C LEU A 77 -22.31 -8.40 17.06
N ALA A 78 -22.15 -9.68 16.65
CA ALA A 78 -20.82 -10.23 16.33
C ALA A 78 -20.16 -9.48 15.17
N TRP A 79 -20.91 -9.06 14.16
CA TRP A 79 -20.38 -8.23 13.06
C TRP A 79 -19.96 -6.84 13.53
N VAL A 80 -20.73 -6.19 14.38
CA VAL A 80 -20.38 -4.90 14.96
C VAL A 80 -19.07 -5.01 15.76
N VAL A 81 -19.00 -5.98 16.68
CA VAL A 81 -17.79 -6.22 17.50
C VAL A 81 -16.59 -6.55 16.63
N LEU A 82 -16.76 -7.38 15.59
CA LEU A 82 -15.69 -7.71 14.65
C LEU A 82 -15.18 -6.49 13.89
N MET A 83 -16.09 -5.61 13.41
CA MET A 83 -15.69 -4.38 12.71
C MET A 83 -14.84 -3.47 13.60
N PHE A 84 -15.25 -3.28 14.86
CA PHE A 84 -14.41 -2.55 15.84
C PHE A 84 -13.09 -3.26 16.10
N GLY A 85 -13.09 -4.59 16.25
CA GLY A 85 -11.88 -5.38 16.48
C GLY A 85 -10.91 -5.33 15.30
N VAL A 86 -11.41 -5.40 14.07
CA VAL A 86 -10.60 -5.25 12.85
C VAL A 86 -10.01 -3.85 12.75
N ASP A 87 -10.80 -2.81 12.98
CA ASP A 87 -10.33 -1.42 12.90
C ASP A 87 -9.32 -1.09 14.01
N PHE A 88 -9.53 -1.63 15.23
CA PHE A 88 -8.58 -1.54 16.33
C PHE A 88 -7.25 -2.24 16.02
N ALA A 89 -7.30 -3.46 15.49
CA ALA A 89 -6.11 -4.21 15.08
C ALA A 89 -5.38 -3.51 13.93
N TYR A 90 -6.14 -2.92 12.98
CA TYR A 90 -5.59 -2.09 11.92
C TYR A 90 -4.84 -0.87 12.46
N TYR A 91 -5.42 -0.12 13.42
CA TYR A 91 -4.76 1.02 14.05
C TYR A 91 -3.39 0.63 14.63
N TRP A 92 -3.32 -0.46 15.39
CA TRP A 92 -2.06 -0.92 15.98
C TRP A 92 -1.05 -1.43 14.95
N PHE A 93 -1.51 -2.15 13.93
CA PHE A 93 -0.67 -2.52 12.80
C PHE A 93 -0.10 -1.26 12.11
N HIS A 94 -0.96 -0.30 11.80
CA HIS A 94 -0.59 0.89 11.06
C HIS A 94 0.39 1.76 11.87
N ARG A 95 0.11 1.96 13.16
CA ARG A 95 1.03 2.65 14.08
C ARG A 95 2.37 1.91 14.20
N ALA A 96 2.37 0.59 14.33
CA ALA A 96 3.60 -0.21 14.37
C ALA A 96 4.38 -0.11 13.05
N SER A 97 3.69 -0.01 11.90
CA SER A 97 4.31 0.17 10.59
C SER A 97 5.07 1.49 10.47
N HIS A 98 4.69 2.52 11.22
CA HIS A 98 5.40 3.79 11.29
C HIS A 98 6.51 3.82 12.37
N ARG A 99 6.43 2.93 13.38
CA ARG A 99 7.32 2.94 14.54
C ARG A 99 8.31 1.78 14.59
N MET A 100 8.39 0.97 13.55
CA MET A 100 9.32 -0.15 13.44
C MET A 100 9.92 -0.19 12.03
N ASN A 101 11.23 -0.04 11.89
CA ASN A 101 11.92 0.08 10.61
C ASN A 101 11.58 -1.03 9.60
N LEU A 102 11.50 -2.29 10.05
CA LEU A 102 11.17 -3.41 9.15
C LEU A 102 9.74 -3.31 8.62
N ALA A 103 8.78 -2.95 9.47
CA ALA A 103 7.39 -2.77 9.06
C ALA A 103 7.22 -1.49 8.25
N TRP A 104 7.95 -0.42 8.59
CA TRP A 104 8.02 0.79 7.76
C TRP A 104 8.57 0.49 6.37
N ALA A 105 9.64 -0.30 6.24
CA ALA A 105 10.18 -0.67 4.93
C ALA A 105 9.15 -1.40 4.04
N ALA A 106 8.24 -2.16 4.64
CA ALA A 106 7.13 -2.78 3.94
C ALA A 106 5.95 -1.82 3.64
N HIS A 107 5.77 -0.76 4.46
CA HIS A 107 4.68 0.21 4.36
C HIS A 107 5.07 1.51 3.63
N ALA A 108 6.32 1.93 3.70
CA ALA A 108 6.83 3.17 3.09
C ALA A 108 6.46 3.35 1.60
N PRO A 109 6.39 2.30 0.74
CA PRO A 109 5.92 2.45 -0.63
C PRO A 109 4.56 3.16 -0.74
N HIS A 110 3.66 3.01 0.25
CA HIS A 110 2.37 3.69 0.33
C HIS A 110 2.51 5.21 0.48
N HIS A 111 3.49 5.67 1.24
CA HIS A 111 3.76 7.09 1.50
C HIS A 111 4.69 7.76 0.48
N GLN A 112 5.24 7.04 -0.51
CA GLN A 112 6.23 7.60 -1.44
C GLN A 112 5.64 8.49 -2.53
N SER A 113 4.31 8.43 -2.79
CA SER A 113 3.68 9.31 -3.77
C SER A 113 3.78 10.76 -3.30
N GLU A 114 4.21 11.64 -4.21
CA GLU A 114 4.24 13.10 -3.98
C GLU A 114 2.95 13.79 -4.50
N ASP A 115 2.04 12.99 -5.06
CA ASP A 115 0.65 13.37 -5.34
C ASP A 115 -0.27 12.75 -4.29
N TYR A 116 -1.49 13.31 -4.17
CA TYR A 116 -2.50 12.72 -3.30
C TYR A 116 -3.85 12.69 -4.00
N ASN A 117 -4.28 11.50 -4.38
CA ASN A 117 -5.50 11.22 -5.12
C ASN A 117 -5.90 9.76 -4.92
N LEU A 118 -7.07 9.36 -5.43
CA LEU A 118 -7.61 8.01 -5.21
C LEU A 118 -6.70 6.87 -5.69
N SER A 119 -5.77 7.11 -6.64
CA SER A 119 -4.82 6.07 -7.03
C SER A 119 -3.79 5.76 -5.94
N VAL A 120 -3.53 6.69 -5.01
CA VAL A 120 -2.61 6.49 -3.87
C VAL A 120 -3.17 5.46 -2.90
N ALA A 121 -4.50 5.34 -2.77
CA ALA A 121 -5.12 4.26 -2.00
C ALA A 121 -4.68 2.86 -2.48
N LEU A 122 -4.43 2.73 -3.79
CA LEU A 122 -3.99 1.49 -4.42
C LEU A 122 -2.45 1.30 -4.36
N ARG A 123 -1.71 2.31 -3.93
CA ARG A 123 -0.25 2.23 -3.77
C ARG A 123 0.10 1.52 -2.47
N GLN A 124 0.33 0.23 -2.51
CA GLN A 124 0.57 -0.60 -1.33
C GLN A 124 1.91 -1.33 -1.39
N GLY A 125 2.57 -1.49 -0.25
CA GLY A 125 3.80 -2.28 -0.17
C GLY A 125 3.52 -3.77 -0.45
N PRO A 126 4.20 -4.40 -1.43
CA PRO A 126 3.88 -5.77 -1.85
C PRO A 126 3.90 -6.81 -0.71
N VAL A 127 4.83 -6.68 0.24
CA VAL A 127 5.01 -7.64 1.34
C VAL A 127 4.34 -7.21 2.65
N GLN A 128 3.67 -6.07 2.68
CA GLN A 128 2.95 -5.55 3.85
C GLN A 128 1.97 -6.56 4.48
N PRO A 129 1.26 -7.42 3.71
CA PRO A 129 0.36 -8.42 4.29
C PRO A 129 1.03 -9.39 5.28
N LEU A 130 2.34 -9.64 5.17
CA LEU A 130 3.07 -10.49 6.14
C LEU A 130 3.09 -9.86 7.54
N PHE A 131 3.18 -8.54 7.61
CA PHE A 131 3.24 -7.80 8.88
C PHE A 131 1.85 -7.54 9.43
N SER A 132 0.89 -7.17 8.59
CA SER A 132 -0.45 -6.82 9.04
C SER A 132 -1.20 -8.00 9.66
N ARG A 133 -1.04 -9.21 9.11
CA ARG A 133 -1.82 -10.39 9.54
C ARG A 133 -1.58 -10.77 10.99
N VAL A 134 -0.40 -10.55 11.54
CA VAL A 134 -0.07 -10.87 12.93
C VAL A 134 -0.99 -10.14 13.92
N PHE A 135 -1.34 -8.88 13.62
CA PHE A 135 -2.19 -8.06 14.49
C PHE A 135 -3.65 -8.54 14.55
N TYR A 136 -4.09 -9.31 13.57
CA TYR A 136 -5.45 -9.84 13.51
C TYR A 136 -5.58 -11.25 14.13
N LEU A 137 -4.48 -11.92 14.47
CA LEU A 137 -4.52 -13.29 15.04
C LEU A 137 -5.34 -13.40 16.34
N PRO A 138 -5.39 -12.39 17.23
CA PRO A 138 -6.26 -12.43 18.40
C PRO A 138 -7.75 -12.60 18.06
N LEU A 139 -8.20 -12.14 16.88
CA LEU A 139 -9.59 -12.31 16.46
C LEU A 139 -9.94 -13.76 16.17
N ALA A 140 -8.98 -14.59 15.74
CA ALA A 140 -9.16 -16.03 15.61
C ALA A 140 -9.37 -16.70 16.98
N LEU A 141 -8.55 -16.31 17.97
CA LEU A 141 -8.67 -16.82 19.35
C LEU A 141 -9.97 -16.37 20.03
N LEU A 142 -10.48 -15.19 19.71
CA LEU A 142 -11.80 -14.74 20.18
C LEU A 142 -12.93 -15.54 19.55
N GLY A 143 -12.72 -16.22 18.41
CA GLY A 143 -13.71 -17.12 17.81
C GLY A 143 -14.40 -16.57 16.56
N PHE A 144 -13.87 -15.52 15.93
CA PHE A 144 -14.43 -15.04 14.67
C PHE A 144 -14.03 -15.95 13.51
N PRO A 145 -15.00 -16.55 12.75
CA PRO A 145 -14.69 -17.38 11.61
C PRO A 145 -13.90 -16.63 10.52
N LEU A 146 -13.00 -17.33 9.82
CA LEU A 146 -12.15 -16.74 8.78
C LEU A 146 -12.95 -15.97 7.72
N GLY A 147 -14.13 -16.48 7.32
CA GLY A 147 -14.99 -15.80 6.33
C GLY A 147 -15.52 -14.45 6.83
N MET A 148 -15.94 -14.36 8.10
CA MET A 148 -16.33 -13.09 8.72
C MET A 148 -15.15 -12.12 8.78
N PHE A 149 -14.03 -12.59 9.28
CA PHE A 149 -12.79 -11.82 9.36
C PHE A 149 -12.36 -11.26 7.99
N ALA A 150 -12.30 -12.11 6.96
CA ALA A 150 -11.92 -11.69 5.61
C ALA A 150 -12.88 -10.62 5.04
N THR A 151 -14.18 -10.75 5.31
CA THR A 151 -15.19 -9.77 4.91
C THR A 151 -15.00 -8.44 5.65
N ALA A 152 -14.81 -8.47 6.97
CA ALA A 152 -14.63 -7.27 7.77
C ALA A 152 -13.34 -6.51 7.39
N VAL A 153 -12.23 -7.22 7.15
CA VAL A 153 -10.99 -6.62 6.63
C VAL A 153 -11.21 -5.99 5.26
N ALA A 154 -11.96 -6.66 4.37
CA ALA A 154 -12.24 -6.09 3.05
C ALA A 154 -13.09 -4.82 3.15
N LEU A 155 -14.11 -4.79 4.01
CA LEU A 155 -14.92 -3.58 4.24
C LEU A 155 -14.10 -2.44 4.83
N ASN A 156 -13.22 -2.72 5.80
CA ASN A 156 -12.29 -1.73 6.37
C ASN A 156 -11.36 -1.16 5.29
N THR A 157 -10.81 -2.02 4.41
CA THR A 157 -9.95 -1.60 3.29
C THR A 157 -10.72 -0.77 2.25
N LEU A 158 -11.96 -1.16 1.92
CA LEU A 158 -12.81 -0.42 0.98
C LEU A 158 -13.15 0.97 1.50
N TYR A 159 -13.42 1.09 2.82
CA TYR A 159 -13.61 2.40 3.44
C TYR A 159 -12.40 3.30 3.23
N GLN A 160 -11.20 2.79 3.36
CA GLN A 160 -9.97 3.59 3.25
C GLN A 160 -9.68 4.09 1.83
N PHE A 161 -10.37 3.62 0.80
CA PHE A 161 -10.15 4.08 -0.57
C PHE A 161 -10.51 5.56 -0.76
N TRP A 162 -11.70 5.98 -0.33
CA TRP A 162 -12.21 7.33 -0.58
C TRP A 162 -11.53 8.43 0.22
N VAL A 163 -10.81 8.11 1.29
CA VAL A 163 -10.09 9.12 2.10
C VAL A 163 -8.84 9.66 1.41
N HIS A 164 -8.38 9.03 0.32
CA HIS A 164 -7.20 9.43 -0.44
C HIS A 164 -7.52 10.48 -1.51
N THR A 165 -8.01 11.66 -1.13
CA THR A 165 -8.29 12.74 -2.09
C THR A 165 -8.06 14.13 -1.52
N GLU A 166 -7.60 15.05 -2.37
CA GLU A 166 -7.53 16.48 -2.05
C GLU A 166 -8.83 17.24 -2.38
N LEU A 167 -9.78 16.61 -3.07
CA LEU A 167 -10.98 17.30 -3.56
C LEU A 167 -12.08 17.44 -2.50
N ILE A 168 -11.96 16.70 -1.38
CA ILE A 168 -12.88 16.75 -0.25
C ILE A 168 -12.20 17.46 0.91
N GLY A 169 -12.78 18.57 1.37
CA GLY A 169 -12.31 19.33 2.52
C GLY A 169 -12.68 18.68 3.86
N LYS A 170 -12.74 19.49 4.91
CA LYS A 170 -13.20 19.06 6.24
C LYS A 170 -14.70 18.80 6.22
N LEU A 171 -15.13 17.72 6.88
CA LEU A 171 -16.52 17.25 6.90
C LEU A 171 -17.26 17.57 8.22
N GLY A 172 -16.66 18.38 9.09
CA GLY A 172 -17.31 18.86 10.31
C GLY A 172 -17.49 17.77 11.39
N PRO A 173 -18.68 17.65 12.04
CA PRO A 173 -18.86 16.79 13.21
C PRO A 173 -18.55 15.31 13.01
N ILE A 174 -18.70 14.79 11.80
CA ILE A 174 -18.38 13.38 11.50
C ILE A 174 -16.89 13.06 11.76
N GLU A 175 -16.01 14.06 11.68
CA GLU A 175 -14.58 13.98 11.94
C GLU A 175 -14.23 13.75 13.43
N TRP A 176 -15.21 13.76 14.32
CA TRP A 176 -15.00 13.34 15.70
C TRP A 176 -14.87 11.82 15.83
N VAL A 177 -15.50 11.09 14.92
CA VAL A 177 -15.63 9.63 14.98
C VAL A 177 -14.93 8.94 13.81
N LEU A 178 -15.16 9.42 12.58
CA LEU A 178 -14.68 8.76 11.37
C LEU A 178 -13.39 9.40 10.84
N VAL A 179 -12.52 8.58 10.29
CA VAL A 179 -11.38 9.02 9.47
C VAL A 179 -11.92 9.64 8.17
N THR A 180 -11.49 10.84 7.84
CA THR A 180 -11.90 11.58 6.64
C THR A 180 -10.69 11.91 5.77
N PRO A 181 -10.87 12.42 4.54
CA PRO A 181 -9.75 12.88 3.73
C PRO A 181 -8.84 13.89 4.44
N SER A 182 -9.39 14.80 5.26
CA SER A 182 -8.61 15.75 6.04
C SER A 182 -7.66 15.05 7.02
N HIS A 183 -8.13 14.03 7.74
CA HIS A 183 -7.29 13.25 8.64
C HIS A 183 -6.20 12.46 7.91
N HIS A 184 -6.58 11.88 6.76
CA HIS A 184 -5.67 11.00 6.04
C HIS A 184 -4.63 11.77 5.22
N ARG A 185 -4.94 13.02 4.80
CA ARG A 185 -3.92 13.95 4.26
C ARG A 185 -2.82 14.24 5.29
N VAL A 186 -3.19 14.49 6.54
CA VAL A 186 -2.23 14.66 7.66
C VAL A 186 -1.37 13.40 7.81
N HIS A 187 -1.99 12.22 7.75
CA HIS A 187 -1.28 10.94 7.85
C HIS A 187 -0.23 10.76 6.73
N HIS A 188 -0.57 11.13 5.49
CA HIS A 188 0.34 11.05 4.35
C HIS A 188 1.33 12.20 4.23
N ALA A 189 1.26 13.16 5.15
CA ALA A 189 2.15 14.31 5.13
C ALA A 189 3.54 13.98 5.67
N CYS A 190 4.57 14.54 5.05
CA CYS A 190 5.93 14.51 5.57
C CYS A 190 6.34 15.77 6.33
N ASN A 191 5.41 16.72 6.56
CA ASN A 191 5.62 17.86 7.44
C ASN A 191 5.97 17.39 8.84
N GLY A 192 6.96 17.99 9.50
CA GLY A 192 7.44 17.56 10.83
C GLY A 192 6.33 17.44 11.89
N ARG A 193 5.33 18.37 11.85
CA ARG A 193 4.16 18.34 12.74
C ARG A 193 3.27 17.11 12.54
N TYR A 194 3.17 16.61 11.31
CA TYR A 194 2.25 15.56 10.89
C TYR A 194 2.86 14.15 10.91
N LEU A 195 4.17 14.04 11.14
CA LEU A 195 4.83 12.73 11.20
C LEU A 195 4.21 11.86 12.31
N ASP A 196 3.96 10.59 11.97
CA ASP A 196 3.41 9.58 12.89
C ASP A 196 2.07 9.98 13.52
N LYS A 197 1.18 10.60 12.74
CA LYS A 197 -0.17 11.00 13.15
C LYS A 197 -1.26 10.28 12.35
N ASN A 198 -2.45 10.20 12.95
CA ASN A 198 -3.70 9.75 12.33
C ASN A 198 -3.62 8.35 11.68
N HIS A 199 -3.32 7.32 12.49
CA HIS A 199 -3.17 5.93 12.03
C HIS A 199 -4.50 5.17 11.88
N GLY A 200 -5.64 5.75 12.25
CA GLY A 200 -6.96 5.10 12.16
C GLY A 200 -7.31 4.64 10.75
N GLY A 201 -7.99 3.51 10.62
CA GLY A 201 -8.53 3.01 9.36
C GLY A 201 -9.89 3.64 9.02
N MET A 202 -10.92 3.29 9.83
CA MET A 202 -12.26 3.85 9.72
C MET A 202 -12.54 4.85 10.83
N LEU A 203 -12.05 4.58 12.06
CA LEU A 203 -12.35 5.36 13.24
C LEU A 203 -11.15 6.18 13.69
N ILE A 204 -11.28 7.50 13.72
CA ILE A 204 -10.29 8.43 14.27
C ILE A 204 -10.24 8.39 15.82
N VAL A 205 -11.22 7.72 16.42
CA VAL A 205 -11.34 7.58 17.88
C VAL A 205 -10.09 6.94 18.48
N TRP A 206 -9.46 5.99 17.79
CA TRP A 206 -8.22 5.39 18.27
C TRP A 206 -7.07 6.37 18.38
N ASP A 207 -6.92 7.25 17.38
CA ASP A 207 -5.88 8.31 17.43
C ASP A 207 -6.11 9.28 18.57
N ARG A 208 -7.37 9.64 18.82
CA ARG A 208 -7.74 10.49 19.95
C ARG A 208 -7.44 9.81 21.29
N LEU A 209 -7.80 8.54 21.41
CA LEU A 209 -7.63 7.76 22.64
C LEU A 209 -6.14 7.51 22.96
N PHE A 210 -5.32 7.25 21.94
CA PHE A 210 -3.90 6.90 22.11
C PHE A 210 -2.92 8.04 21.78
N GLY A 211 -3.42 9.29 21.65
CA GLY A 211 -2.60 10.52 21.56
C GLY A 211 -1.87 10.71 20.23
N THR A 212 -2.33 10.07 19.16
CA THR A 212 -1.76 10.22 17.81
C THR A 212 -2.60 11.09 16.88
N PHE A 213 -3.67 11.71 17.39
CA PHE A 213 -4.52 12.61 16.62
C PHE A 213 -3.83 13.96 16.36
N GLU A 214 -3.87 14.42 15.11
CA GLU A 214 -3.46 15.77 14.71
C GLU A 214 -4.44 16.31 13.65
N PRO A 215 -5.05 17.50 13.84
CA PRO A 215 -5.90 18.10 12.83
C PRO A 215 -5.08 18.72 11.68
N GLU A 216 -5.67 18.77 10.49
CA GLU A 216 -5.09 19.47 9.35
C GLU A 216 -5.16 21.00 9.58
N GLN A 217 -4.00 21.65 9.74
CA GLN A 217 -3.90 23.09 10.06
C GLN A 217 -3.01 23.87 9.09
N GLU A 218 -2.06 23.19 8.46
CA GLU A 218 -1.13 23.79 7.49
C GLU A 218 -1.14 23.02 6.16
N PRO A 219 -0.67 23.63 5.07
CA PRO A 219 -0.55 22.96 3.77
C PRO A 219 0.29 21.69 3.85
N VAL A 220 -0.24 20.61 3.28
CA VAL A 220 0.38 19.29 3.32
C VAL A 220 1.47 19.18 2.25
N THR A 221 2.60 18.61 2.61
CA THR A 221 3.66 18.16 1.70
C THR A 221 3.68 16.65 1.69
N TYR A 222 3.38 16.04 0.54
CA TYR A 222 3.30 14.58 0.39
C TYR A 222 4.64 13.94 0.04
N GLY A 223 4.69 12.63 0.13
CA GLY A 223 5.87 11.81 -0.05
C GLY A 223 6.59 11.52 1.27
N THR A 224 7.64 10.72 1.22
CA THR A 224 8.49 10.46 2.39
C THR A 224 9.41 11.63 2.68
N VAL A 225 9.90 11.73 3.93
CA VAL A 225 10.85 12.80 4.35
C VAL A 225 12.03 12.86 3.39
N LYS A 226 12.63 11.71 3.06
CA LYS A 226 13.59 11.56 1.96
C LYS A 226 12.83 11.06 0.72
N PRO A 227 12.72 11.85 -0.36
CA PRO A 227 12.04 11.43 -1.58
C PRO A 227 12.68 10.18 -2.19
N VAL A 228 11.86 9.26 -2.71
CA VAL A 228 12.39 8.04 -3.36
C VAL A 228 13.01 8.32 -4.72
N GLY A 229 12.57 9.39 -5.42
CA GLY A 229 13.13 9.83 -6.70
C GLY A 229 12.99 8.80 -7.83
N THR A 230 11.91 8.05 -7.87
CA THR A 230 11.65 7.07 -8.94
C THR A 230 10.15 6.81 -9.11
N PHE A 231 9.73 6.60 -10.35
CA PHE A 231 8.41 6.04 -10.70
C PHE A 231 8.51 4.55 -11.06
N ASN A 232 9.70 3.94 -11.01
CA ASN A 232 9.83 2.50 -11.18
C ASN A 232 9.30 1.77 -9.93
N PRO A 233 8.18 1.02 -10.04
CA PRO A 233 7.52 0.45 -8.85
C PRO A 233 8.39 -0.58 -8.13
N LEU A 234 9.21 -1.34 -8.86
CA LEU A 234 10.11 -2.33 -8.27
C LEU A 234 11.23 -1.66 -7.47
N VAL A 235 11.82 -0.59 -8.02
CA VAL A 235 12.84 0.21 -7.31
C VAL A 235 12.22 0.86 -6.09
N ALA A 236 11.04 1.45 -6.22
CA ALA A 236 10.29 2.09 -5.13
C ALA A 236 9.99 1.11 -3.98
N ALA A 237 9.52 -0.12 -4.31
CA ALA A 237 9.24 -1.15 -3.31
C ALA A 237 10.50 -1.61 -2.56
N LEU A 238 11.65 -1.68 -3.24
CA LEU A 238 12.89 -2.20 -2.66
C LEU A 238 13.73 -1.11 -1.97
N ALA A 239 13.52 0.16 -2.27
CA ALA A 239 14.34 1.27 -1.77
C ALA A 239 14.42 1.30 -0.24
N PRO A 240 13.32 1.21 0.54
CA PRO A 240 13.40 1.24 2.00
C PRO A 240 14.21 0.08 2.58
N PHE A 241 14.05 -1.13 2.04
CA PHE A 241 14.83 -2.29 2.47
C PHE A 241 16.32 -2.15 2.13
N ARG A 242 16.66 -1.58 0.97
CA ARG A 242 18.06 -1.32 0.58
C ARG A 242 18.70 -0.29 1.48
N GLU A 243 17.97 0.77 1.84
CA GLU A 243 18.45 1.80 2.78
C GLU A 243 18.70 1.20 4.16
N LEU A 244 17.77 0.43 4.68
CA LEU A 244 17.89 -0.24 5.97
C LEU A 244 19.05 -1.26 5.97
N ALA A 245 19.22 -2.03 4.90
CA ALA A 245 20.36 -2.94 4.75
C ALA A 245 21.72 -2.20 4.63
N ALA A 246 21.74 -1.05 3.98
CA ALA A 246 22.94 -0.21 3.90
C ALA A 246 23.33 0.34 5.28
N LEU A 247 22.36 0.85 6.02
CA LEU A 247 22.55 1.34 7.39
C LEU A 247 23.01 0.21 8.34
N SER A 248 22.41 -0.98 8.22
CA SER A 248 22.83 -2.17 8.97
C SER A 248 24.31 -2.56 8.68
N ARG A 249 24.76 -2.44 7.43
CA ARG A 249 26.18 -2.71 7.09
C ARG A 249 27.13 -1.71 7.72
N GLN A 250 26.75 -0.43 7.85
CA GLN A 250 27.54 0.64 8.46
C GLN A 250 27.56 0.57 9.99
N THR A 251 26.61 -0.15 10.61
CA THR A 251 26.47 -0.28 12.05
C THR A 251 27.59 -1.16 12.61
N PRO A 252 28.44 -0.68 13.54
CA PRO A 252 29.58 -1.44 14.02
C PRO A 252 29.20 -2.66 14.87
N ARG A 253 28.24 -2.46 15.81
CA ARG A 253 27.85 -3.48 16.79
C ARG A 253 26.74 -4.38 16.23
N TRP A 254 26.94 -5.71 16.30
CA TRP A 254 25.97 -6.67 15.76
C TRP A 254 24.57 -6.57 16.44
N LEU A 255 24.53 -6.32 17.77
CA LEU A 255 23.28 -6.11 18.49
C LEU A 255 22.50 -4.90 17.96
N ASP A 256 23.20 -3.82 17.61
CA ASP A 256 22.58 -2.63 17.06
C ASP A 256 22.12 -2.87 15.60
N LYS A 257 22.78 -3.78 14.87
CA LYS A 257 22.27 -4.27 13.56
C LYS A 257 20.90 -4.94 13.70
N VAL A 258 20.71 -5.77 14.72
CA VAL A 258 19.42 -6.43 14.98
C VAL A 258 18.40 -5.40 15.48
N LYS A 259 18.79 -4.56 16.44
CA LYS A 259 17.90 -3.49 16.96
C LYS A 259 17.39 -2.59 15.86
N LEU A 260 18.25 -2.21 14.90
CA LEU A 260 17.89 -1.32 13.80
C LEU A 260 16.60 -1.75 13.08
N TRP A 261 16.38 -3.05 12.89
CA TRP A 261 15.16 -3.54 12.19
C TRP A 261 13.89 -3.37 13.01
N LEU A 262 14.00 -3.28 14.33
CA LEU A 262 12.87 -3.20 15.27
C LEU A 262 12.65 -1.79 15.84
N MET A 263 13.66 -0.93 15.77
CA MET A 263 13.59 0.44 16.27
C MET A 263 12.83 1.36 15.29
N PRO A 264 12.35 2.53 15.76
CA PRO A 264 11.70 3.50 14.89
C PRO A 264 12.64 4.05 13.80
N PRO A 265 12.08 4.55 12.67
CA PRO A 265 12.88 5.07 11.55
C PRO A 265 13.84 6.22 11.91
N GLU A 266 13.53 7.01 12.91
CA GLU A 266 14.39 8.09 13.41
C GLU A 266 15.54 7.60 14.30
N TRP A 267 15.54 6.34 14.73
CA TRP A 267 16.62 5.79 15.54
C TRP A 267 17.83 5.46 14.68
N HIS A 268 19.01 5.93 15.13
CA HIS A 268 20.27 5.64 14.49
C HIS A 268 21.22 4.94 15.48
N PRO A 269 21.97 3.93 15.02
CA PRO A 269 22.95 3.25 15.87
C PRO A 269 24.06 4.23 16.31
N PRO A 270 24.64 4.05 17.51
CA PRO A 270 25.81 4.83 17.93
C PRO A 270 26.95 4.74 16.92
N GLY A 271 27.54 5.89 16.57
CA GLY A 271 28.65 5.98 15.61
C GLY A 271 28.21 5.99 14.13
N VAL A 272 26.93 6.07 13.88
CA VAL A 272 26.37 6.30 12.52
C VAL A 272 25.67 7.64 12.50
N ASP A 273 26.10 8.53 11.60
CA ASP A 273 25.49 9.85 11.48
C ASP A 273 24.04 9.79 11.04
N ALA A 274 23.16 10.45 11.78
CA ALA A 274 21.78 10.66 11.38
C ALA A 274 21.70 11.82 10.40
N PRO A 275 21.22 11.64 9.17
CA PRO A 275 21.01 12.77 8.28
C PRO A 275 19.90 13.67 8.85
N VAL A 276 20.20 14.96 9.03
CA VAL A 276 19.16 15.97 9.35
C VAL A 276 18.37 16.21 8.08
N LEU A 277 17.23 15.54 7.96
CA LEU A 277 16.33 15.73 6.82
C LEU A 277 15.28 16.78 7.18
N ALA A 278 15.46 18.00 6.67
CA ALA A 278 14.45 19.04 6.75
C ALA A 278 13.51 18.93 5.54
N VAL A 279 12.21 18.80 5.82
CA VAL A 279 11.19 18.87 4.78
C VAL A 279 10.92 20.35 4.48
N THR A 280 11.28 20.80 3.28
CA THR A 280 10.94 22.14 2.82
C THR A 280 9.50 22.12 2.27
N PRO A 281 8.58 22.92 2.84
CA PRO A 281 7.25 23.07 2.27
C PRO A 281 7.30 23.50 0.81
N GLY A 282 6.48 22.86 -0.04
CA GLY A 282 6.47 23.17 -1.48
C GLY A 282 7.71 22.69 -2.25
N ARG A 283 8.50 21.75 -1.71
CA ARG A 283 9.64 21.16 -2.43
C ARG A 283 9.24 20.68 -3.83
N PRO A 284 10.14 20.81 -4.85
CA PRO A 284 9.88 20.30 -6.19
C PRO A 284 9.57 18.81 -6.16
N ARG A 285 8.52 18.39 -6.86
CA ARG A 285 8.16 16.98 -7.03
C ARG A 285 9.11 16.32 -8.03
N PHE A 286 9.39 15.05 -7.82
CA PHE A 286 10.13 14.26 -8.80
C PHE A 286 9.36 14.19 -10.12
N GLU A 287 10.04 14.49 -11.23
CA GLU A 287 9.46 14.48 -12.58
C GLU A 287 10.39 13.76 -13.55
N VAL A 288 9.80 13.20 -14.60
CA VAL A 288 10.52 12.62 -15.74
C VAL A 288 10.05 13.29 -17.03
N SER A 289 10.99 13.56 -17.92
CA SER A 289 10.66 14.07 -19.24
C SER A 289 10.20 12.92 -20.14
N LEU A 290 8.91 12.89 -20.47
CA LEU A 290 8.30 11.84 -21.28
C LEU A 290 8.03 12.30 -22.71
N SER A 291 8.58 11.58 -23.69
CA SER A 291 8.10 11.70 -25.06
C SER A 291 6.67 11.14 -25.17
N ARG A 292 5.86 11.69 -26.09
CA ARG A 292 4.48 11.20 -26.33
C ARG A 292 4.47 9.70 -26.67
N ARG A 293 5.48 9.21 -27.38
CA ARG A 293 5.60 7.77 -27.75
C ARG A 293 5.79 6.89 -26.52
N VAL A 294 6.67 7.28 -25.62
CA VAL A 294 6.91 6.55 -24.35
C VAL A 294 5.66 6.58 -23.47
N ALA A 295 5.00 7.73 -23.33
CA ALA A 295 3.77 7.84 -22.56
C ALA A 295 2.66 6.94 -23.09
N LEU A 296 2.45 6.90 -24.41
CA LEU A 296 1.48 6.04 -25.07
C LEU A 296 1.83 4.55 -24.90
N TYR A 297 3.10 4.18 -25.07
CA TYR A 297 3.57 2.82 -24.90
C TYR A 297 3.32 2.33 -23.47
N VAL A 298 3.85 3.06 -22.47
CA VAL A 298 3.68 2.68 -21.06
C VAL A 298 2.21 2.66 -20.64
N GLY A 299 1.42 3.60 -21.13
CA GLY A 299 -0.02 3.64 -20.89
C GLY A 299 -0.74 2.43 -21.46
N LEU A 300 -0.56 2.15 -22.74
CA LEU A 300 -1.24 1.02 -23.42
C LEU A 300 -0.81 -0.32 -22.81
N VAL A 301 0.51 -0.56 -22.72
CA VAL A 301 1.04 -1.82 -22.23
C VAL A 301 0.77 -1.99 -20.73
N GLY A 302 0.78 -0.88 -19.98
CA GLY A 302 0.39 -0.88 -18.56
C GLY A 302 -1.08 -1.32 -18.39
N VAL A 303 -2.01 -0.76 -19.17
CA VAL A 303 -3.43 -1.17 -19.16
C VAL A 303 -3.58 -2.66 -19.53
N LEU A 304 -2.90 -3.12 -20.58
CA LEU A 304 -2.94 -4.55 -20.95
C LEU A 304 -2.41 -5.44 -19.81
N THR A 305 -1.32 -5.03 -19.16
CA THR A 305 -0.76 -5.76 -18.01
C THR A 305 -1.76 -5.80 -16.84
N LEU A 306 -2.48 -4.71 -16.57
CA LEU A 306 -3.52 -4.68 -15.55
C LEU A 306 -4.70 -5.60 -15.90
N ILE A 307 -5.15 -5.63 -17.15
CA ILE A 307 -6.22 -6.53 -17.60
C ILE A 307 -5.81 -7.99 -17.36
N VAL A 308 -4.60 -8.38 -17.78
CA VAL A 308 -4.07 -9.73 -17.54
C VAL A 308 -3.97 -10.02 -16.03
N THR A 309 -3.59 -9.03 -15.24
CA THR A 309 -3.56 -9.17 -13.78
C THR A 309 -4.96 -9.41 -13.20
N VAL A 310 -5.99 -8.71 -13.67
CA VAL A 310 -7.38 -8.96 -13.22
C VAL A 310 -7.81 -10.40 -13.55
N VAL A 311 -7.51 -10.89 -14.76
CA VAL A 311 -7.78 -12.30 -15.13
C VAL A 311 -7.07 -13.26 -14.16
N PHE A 312 -5.78 -13.02 -13.89
CA PHE A 312 -5.04 -13.79 -12.89
C PHE A 312 -5.68 -13.74 -11.49
N LEU A 313 -6.13 -12.57 -11.03
CA LEU A 313 -6.76 -12.45 -9.70
C LEU A 313 -8.07 -13.22 -9.60
N VAL A 314 -8.84 -13.30 -10.67
CA VAL A 314 -10.08 -14.09 -10.74
C VAL A 314 -9.78 -15.59 -10.69
N ARG A 315 -8.77 -16.05 -11.39
CA ARG A 315 -8.44 -17.48 -11.53
C ARG A 315 -7.32 -17.96 -10.60
N GLY A 316 -6.58 -17.06 -9.98
CA GLY A 316 -5.34 -17.36 -9.27
C GLY A 316 -5.48 -18.39 -8.14
N ALA A 317 -6.65 -18.46 -7.47
CA ALA A 317 -6.91 -19.45 -6.44
C ALA A 317 -6.94 -20.91 -6.98
N SER A 318 -7.32 -21.11 -8.24
CA SER A 318 -7.37 -22.43 -8.90
C SER A 318 -6.06 -22.82 -9.59
N LEU A 319 -5.13 -21.88 -9.76
CA LEU A 319 -3.84 -22.14 -10.41
C LEU A 319 -2.88 -22.87 -9.46
N SER A 320 -2.02 -23.71 -10.02
CA SER A 320 -0.92 -24.34 -9.28
C SER A 320 0.09 -23.30 -8.78
N LEU A 321 0.81 -23.61 -7.70
CA LEU A 321 1.83 -22.70 -7.15
C LEU A 321 2.91 -22.31 -8.18
N PRO A 322 3.46 -23.23 -9.01
CA PRO A 322 4.42 -22.86 -10.06
C PRO A 322 3.87 -21.80 -11.03
N LEU A 323 2.59 -21.92 -11.45
CA LEU A 323 1.97 -20.95 -12.35
C LEU A 323 1.76 -19.59 -11.67
N ARG A 324 1.37 -19.58 -10.38
CA ARG A 324 1.28 -18.32 -9.61
C ARG A 324 2.64 -17.64 -9.50
N LEU A 325 3.71 -18.41 -9.24
CA LEU A 325 5.07 -17.88 -9.15
C LEU A 325 5.58 -17.39 -10.51
N ALA A 326 5.30 -18.12 -11.60
CA ALA A 326 5.65 -17.69 -12.96
C ALA A 326 4.96 -16.37 -13.33
N PHE A 327 3.66 -16.24 -13.00
CA PHE A 327 2.93 -14.99 -13.21
C PHE A 327 3.50 -13.85 -12.36
N ALA A 328 3.78 -14.08 -11.09
CA ALA A 328 4.38 -13.09 -10.22
C ALA A 328 5.74 -12.60 -10.76
N GLY A 329 6.59 -13.51 -11.22
CA GLY A 329 7.87 -13.18 -11.86
C GLY A 329 7.70 -12.34 -13.13
N TRP A 330 6.76 -12.72 -14.00
CA TRP A 330 6.43 -11.96 -15.21
C TRP A 330 5.89 -10.56 -14.87
N PHE A 331 5.03 -10.45 -13.86
CA PHE A 331 4.50 -9.17 -13.40
C PHE A 331 5.61 -8.28 -12.83
N LEU A 332 6.52 -8.82 -12.01
CA LEU A 332 7.67 -8.07 -11.49
C LEU A 332 8.59 -7.56 -12.61
N ALA A 333 8.83 -8.40 -13.63
CA ALA A 333 9.56 -7.98 -14.85
C ALA A 333 8.81 -6.85 -15.58
N SER A 334 7.46 -6.92 -15.62
CA SER A 334 6.62 -5.88 -16.23
C SER A 334 6.71 -4.56 -15.46
N MET A 335 6.63 -4.58 -14.13
CA MET A 335 6.79 -3.40 -13.29
C MET A 335 8.17 -2.75 -13.48
N GLY A 336 9.22 -3.58 -13.41
CA GLY A 336 10.60 -3.12 -13.58
C GLY A 336 10.87 -2.59 -14.98
N GLY A 337 10.47 -3.33 -16.02
CA GLY A 337 10.67 -3.01 -17.43
C GLY A 337 9.96 -1.71 -17.82
N LEU A 338 8.63 -1.65 -17.62
CA LEU A 338 7.84 -0.44 -17.92
C LEU A 338 8.29 0.78 -17.11
N GLY A 339 8.59 0.59 -15.82
CA GLY A 339 9.16 1.65 -15.00
C GLY A 339 10.53 2.11 -15.50
N GLY A 340 11.36 1.18 -15.99
CA GLY A 340 12.64 1.50 -16.61
C GLY A 340 12.50 2.25 -17.94
N VAL A 341 11.53 1.86 -18.77
CA VAL A 341 11.19 2.59 -20.03
C VAL A 341 10.73 4.00 -19.70
N LEU A 342 9.88 4.15 -18.70
CA LEU A 342 9.35 5.44 -18.24
C LEU A 342 10.48 6.38 -17.79
N GLU A 343 11.54 5.85 -17.18
CA GLU A 343 12.71 6.61 -16.74
C GLU A 343 13.86 6.66 -17.77
N GLY A 344 13.68 6.13 -18.97
CA GLY A 344 14.71 6.12 -20.01
C GLY A 344 15.93 5.24 -19.68
N ARG A 345 15.77 4.18 -18.89
CA ARG A 345 16.87 3.28 -18.50
C ARG A 345 17.31 2.42 -19.69
N ARG A 346 18.62 2.36 -19.97
CA ARG A 346 19.18 1.62 -21.12
C ARG A 346 18.89 0.12 -21.14
N TRP A 347 18.73 -0.51 -19.96
CA TRP A 347 18.44 -1.92 -19.82
C TRP A 347 16.94 -2.27 -20.03
N ALA A 348 16.05 -1.28 -19.98
CA ALA A 348 14.61 -1.49 -19.98
C ALA A 348 14.09 -2.18 -21.28
N PRO A 349 14.54 -1.82 -22.51
CA PRO A 349 14.09 -2.51 -23.72
C PRO A 349 14.37 -4.00 -23.74
N SER A 350 15.48 -4.46 -23.15
CA SER A 350 15.80 -5.88 -23.06
C SER A 350 14.82 -6.64 -22.16
N ILE A 351 14.47 -6.05 -20.99
CA ILE A 351 13.45 -6.64 -20.11
C ILE A 351 12.08 -6.66 -20.80
N GLU A 352 11.72 -5.58 -21.50
CA GLU A 352 10.46 -5.51 -22.24
C GLU A 352 10.38 -6.59 -23.34
N ALA A 353 11.44 -6.81 -24.09
CA ALA A 353 11.48 -7.85 -25.11
C ALA A 353 11.26 -9.25 -24.50
N VAL A 354 11.96 -9.60 -23.42
CA VAL A 354 11.82 -10.89 -22.74
C VAL A 354 10.40 -11.10 -22.20
N ARG A 355 9.83 -10.10 -21.49
CA ARG A 355 8.49 -10.24 -20.91
C ARG A 355 7.38 -10.32 -21.98
N LEU A 356 7.53 -9.55 -23.07
CA LEU A 356 6.57 -9.60 -24.18
C LEU A 356 6.61 -10.95 -24.89
N ALA A 357 7.80 -11.54 -25.08
CA ALA A 357 7.94 -12.89 -25.62
C ALA A 357 7.33 -13.97 -24.70
N ALA A 358 7.39 -13.80 -23.39
CA ALA A 358 6.82 -14.73 -22.41
C ALA A 358 5.28 -14.57 -22.25
N ALA A 359 4.71 -13.41 -22.59
CA ALA A 359 3.30 -13.11 -22.34
C ALA A 359 2.32 -14.09 -23.01
N PRO A 360 2.47 -14.50 -24.30
CA PRO A 360 1.55 -15.43 -24.94
C PRO A 360 1.49 -16.78 -24.23
N LEU A 361 2.64 -17.33 -23.82
CA LEU A 361 2.71 -18.62 -23.13
C LEU A 361 1.98 -18.54 -21.77
N LEU A 362 2.20 -17.49 -21.02
CA LEU A 362 1.49 -17.28 -19.75
C LEU A 362 -0.01 -17.08 -19.94
N LEU A 363 -0.44 -16.33 -20.94
CA LEU A 363 -1.85 -16.13 -21.23
C LEU A 363 -2.55 -17.45 -21.53
N VAL A 364 -1.99 -18.30 -22.40
CA VAL A 364 -2.55 -19.61 -22.73
C VAL A 364 -2.66 -20.53 -21.49
N THR A 365 -1.75 -20.39 -20.52
CA THR A 365 -1.78 -21.23 -19.31
C THR A 365 -2.72 -20.68 -18.21
N ILE A 366 -3.09 -19.40 -18.26
CA ILE A 366 -3.98 -18.75 -17.29
C ILE A 366 -5.43 -18.72 -17.79
N LEU A 367 -5.67 -18.60 -19.09
CA LEU A 367 -6.99 -18.63 -19.71
C LEU A 367 -7.55 -20.05 -19.76
#